data_ec60163f8c69ce464493c0f2b300c1e2
#
_entry.id   ec60163f8c69ce464493c0f2b300c1e2
#
_cell.length_a   1.000
_cell.length_b   1.000
_cell.length_c   1.000
_cell.angle_alpha   90.00
_cell.angle_beta   90.00
_cell.angle_gamma   90.00
#
_symmetry.space_group_name_H-M   'P 1'
#
loop_
_entity.id
_entity.type
_entity.pdbx_description
1 polymer ?
#
loop_
_entity_poly.entity_id
_entity_poly.type
_entity_poly.pdbx_seq_one_letter_code
_entity_poly.pdbx_strand_id
1 'polypeptide(L)'
;MDDKRFWDRYSKNYSALMRRSERMYLQIHKAIRPFLKRDMDVLELACGTGQLSVPLSPYVRTWEATDFSPEMVTQAKKQLHTSRLHFSVQDATKLPYGPESFDAVVISNALHIMPQPEKALSEAWRVLKPGGFLFAPTFVWGNGRWAGFRLWVMGLSGFHVYHRWTAGKLMAYLSERKYAILHHQLLGSKYAPL
;
A
#
# COMPACT_ATOMS: atom_id res chain seq x y z
N MET A 1 -13.08 -0.08 17.70
CA MET A 1 -13.85 -0.55 16.53
C MET A 1 -12.90 -1.39 15.71
N ASP A 2 -13.31 -2.56 15.27
CA ASP A 2 -12.43 -3.49 14.58
C ASP A 2 -12.17 -2.98 13.15
N ASP A 3 -10.94 -2.56 12.86
CA ASP A 3 -10.54 -2.02 11.54
C ASP A 3 -10.86 -2.99 10.40
N LYS A 4 -10.77 -4.31 10.66
CA LYS A 4 -11.14 -5.34 9.70
C LYS A 4 -12.60 -5.22 9.26
N ARG A 5 -13.53 -5.06 10.21
CA ARG A 5 -14.97 -4.91 9.92
C ARG A 5 -15.27 -3.65 9.13
N PHE A 6 -14.50 -2.58 9.34
CA PHE A 6 -14.61 -1.37 8.53
C PHE A 6 -14.26 -1.67 7.08
N TRP A 7 -13.10 -2.26 6.80
CA TRP A 7 -12.64 -2.57 5.45
C TRP A 7 -13.52 -3.61 4.75
N ASP A 8 -14.00 -4.63 5.47
CA ASP A 8 -14.94 -5.62 4.95
C ASP A 8 -16.23 -4.94 4.44
N ARG A 9 -16.80 -4.03 5.22
CA ARG A 9 -18.02 -3.28 4.83
C ARG A 9 -17.74 -2.33 3.66
N TYR A 10 -16.59 -1.70 3.63
CA TYR A 10 -16.24 -0.70 2.65
C TYR A 10 -15.85 -1.28 1.29
N SER A 11 -15.44 -2.55 1.24
CA SER A 11 -14.91 -3.24 0.06
C SER A 11 -15.84 -3.16 -1.16
N LYS A 12 -17.16 -3.29 -0.98
CA LYS A 12 -18.15 -3.28 -2.07
C LYS A 12 -18.16 -1.96 -2.85
N ASN A 13 -17.94 -0.84 -2.16
CA ASN A 13 -17.93 0.50 -2.76
C ASN A 13 -16.51 1.02 -3.05
N TYR A 14 -15.49 0.32 -2.56
CA TYR A 14 -14.10 0.77 -2.62
C TYR A 14 -13.62 0.91 -4.06
N SER A 15 -13.88 -0.07 -4.92
CA SER A 15 -13.50 -0.01 -6.34
C SER A 15 -14.13 1.18 -7.07
N ALA A 16 -15.39 1.53 -6.74
CA ALA A 16 -16.07 2.69 -7.32
C ALA A 16 -15.46 4.03 -6.82
N LEU A 17 -15.08 4.08 -5.55
CA LEU A 17 -14.41 5.25 -4.97
C LEU A 17 -13.01 5.41 -5.57
N MET A 18 -12.28 4.31 -5.74
CA MET A 18 -10.91 4.33 -6.27
C MET A 18 -10.85 4.74 -7.75
N ARG A 19 -11.92 4.60 -8.54
CA ARG A 19 -12.00 5.20 -9.89
C ARG A 19 -11.80 6.72 -9.87
N ARG A 20 -12.22 7.40 -8.81
CA ARG A 20 -11.94 8.84 -8.63
C ARG A 20 -10.47 9.15 -8.38
N SER A 21 -9.72 8.17 -7.91
CA SER A 21 -8.28 8.26 -7.62
C SER A 21 -7.42 7.63 -8.72
N GLU A 22 -8.00 7.29 -9.88
CA GLU A 22 -7.31 6.62 -10.99
C GLU A 22 -6.05 7.36 -11.43
N ARG A 23 -6.11 8.69 -11.55
CA ARG A 23 -4.94 9.51 -11.91
C ARG A 23 -3.78 9.34 -10.92
N MET A 24 -4.07 9.24 -9.64
CA MET A 24 -3.08 9.02 -8.59
C MET A 24 -2.44 7.64 -8.76
N TYR A 25 -3.24 6.59 -8.93
CA TYR A 25 -2.71 5.25 -9.15
C TYR A 25 -1.88 5.15 -10.42
N LEU A 26 -2.27 5.83 -11.50
CA LEU A 26 -1.46 5.92 -12.73
C LEU A 26 -0.10 6.59 -12.49
N GLN A 27 -0.02 7.59 -11.63
CA GLN A 27 1.25 8.21 -11.24
C GLN A 27 2.11 7.25 -10.41
N ILE A 28 1.52 6.52 -9.45
CA ILE A 28 2.20 5.49 -8.67
C ILE A 28 2.72 4.37 -9.60
N HIS A 29 1.90 3.90 -10.55
CA HIS A 29 2.33 2.92 -11.55
C HIS A 29 3.56 3.39 -12.32
N LYS A 30 3.52 4.65 -12.83
CA LYS A 30 4.65 5.23 -13.58
C LYS A 30 5.91 5.34 -12.72
N ALA A 31 5.77 5.59 -11.42
CA ALA A 31 6.89 5.69 -10.50
C ALA A 31 7.51 4.30 -10.18
N ILE A 32 6.69 3.26 -9.99
CA ILE A 32 7.14 1.92 -9.62
C ILE A 32 7.63 1.12 -10.85
N ARG A 33 6.92 1.22 -11.97
CA ARG A 33 7.14 0.38 -13.16
C ARG A 33 8.61 0.31 -13.65
N PRO A 34 9.41 1.40 -13.67
CA PRO A 34 10.79 1.34 -14.14
C PRO A 34 11.72 0.44 -13.32
N PHE A 35 11.37 0.14 -12.07
CA PHE A 35 12.16 -0.69 -11.16
C PHE A 35 11.78 -2.18 -11.24
N LEU A 36 10.64 -2.50 -11.86
CA LEU A 36 10.16 -3.89 -11.97
C LEU A 36 10.82 -4.60 -13.15
N LYS A 37 11.27 -5.83 -12.90
CA LYS A 37 11.88 -6.72 -13.89
C LYS A 37 11.14 -8.06 -13.93
N ARG A 38 11.22 -8.75 -15.07
CA ARG A 38 10.50 -10.01 -15.33
C ARG A 38 10.95 -11.21 -14.48
N ASP A 39 12.07 -11.12 -13.84
CA ASP A 39 12.64 -12.14 -12.94
C ASP A 39 12.35 -11.89 -11.46
N MET A 40 11.67 -10.79 -11.12
CA MET A 40 11.36 -10.43 -9.75
C MET A 40 10.13 -11.15 -9.22
N ASP A 41 10.19 -11.51 -7.94
CA ASP A 41 9.05 -11.86 -7.09
C ASP A 41 8.67 -10.66 -6.25
N VAL A 42 7.41 -10.26 -6.33
CA VAL A 42 6.89 -9.07 -5.65
C VAL A 42 5.81 -9.45 -4.64
N LEU A 43 5.90 -8.89 -3.45
CA LEU A 43 4.87 -8.95 -2.43
C LEU A 43 4.18 -7.58 -2.29
N GLU A 44 2.86 -7.55 -2.33
CA GLU A 44 2.07 -6.36 -2.01
C GLU A 44 1.29 -6.58 -0.72
N LEU A 45 1.47 -5.67 0.24
CA LEU A 45 0.76 -5.65 1.52
C LEU A 45 -0.36 -4.62 1.45
N ALA A 46 -1.54 -4.97 1.98
CA ALA A 46 -2.76 -4.16 1.93
C ALA A 46 -3.13 -3.77 0.48
N CYS A 47 -3.24 -4.77 -0.40
CA CYS A 47 -3.50 -4.58 -1.84
C CYS A 47 -4.91 -4.03 -2.14
N GLY A 48 -5.82 -4.03 -1.16
CA GLY A 48 -7.20 -3.62 -1.35
C GLY A 48 -7.88 -4.45 -2.45
N THR A 49 -8.46 -3.78 -3.43
CA THR A 49 -9.11 -4.43 -4.56
C THR A 49 -8.21 -4.54 -5.81
N GLY A 50 -6.88 -4.47 -5.64
CA GLY A 50 -5.91 -4.81 -6.69
C GLY A 50 -5.50 -3.66 -7.61
N GLN A 51 -5.59 -2.40 -7.16
CA GLN A 51 -5.29 -1.22 -7.99
C GLN A 51 -3.87 -1.15 -8.51
N LEU A 52 -2.89 -1.72 -7.80
CA LEU A 52 -1.49 -1.81 -8.23
C LEU A 52 -1.17 -3.19 -8.77
N SER A 53 -1.58 -4.26 -8.07
CA SER A 53 -1.27 -5.63 -8.44
C SER A 53 -1.76 -6.01 -9.84
N VAL A 54 -3.01 -5.68 -10.18
CA VAL A 54 -3.58 -6.06 -11.48
C VAL A 54 -2.78 -5.47 -12.66
N PRO A 55 -2.50 -4.15 -12.74
CA PRO A 55 -1.78 -3.59 -13.87
C PRO A 55 -0.26 -3.82 -13.82
N LEU A 56 0.34 -4.08 -12.66
CA LEU A 56 1.80 -4.23 -12.54
C LEU A 56 2.29 -5.68 -12.56
N SER A 57 1.46 -6.65 -12.18
CA SER A 57 1.84 -8.07 -12.18
C SER A 57 2.33 -8.63 -13.53
N PRO A 58 1.88 -8.14 -14.71
CA PRO A 58 2.41 -8.62 -15.97
C PRO A 58 3.91 -8.35 -16.19
N TYR A 59 4.51 -7.47 -15.43
CA TYR A 59 5.90 -7.04 -15.60
C TYR A 59 6.91 -7.77 -14.73
N VAL A 60 6.46 -8.71 -13.90
CA VAL A 60 7.30 -9.47 -12.97
C VAL A 60 7.13 -10.98 -13.15
N ARG A 61 7.91 -11.78 -12.43
CA ARG A 61 7.79 -13.25 -12.42
C ARG A 61 6.54 -13.68 -11.67
N THR A 62 6.40 -13.22 -10.42
CA THR A 62 5.23 -13.46 -9.57
C THR A 62 4.87 -12.18 -8.80
N TRP A 63 3.58 -12.02 -8.53
CA TRP A 63 3.05 -10.97 -7.68
C TRP A 63 2.11 -11.59 -6.66
N GLU A 64 2.53 -11.62 -5.41
CA GLU A 64 1.70 -12.02 -4.29
C GLU A 64 1.04 -10.78 -3.69
N ALA A 65 -0.27 -10.65 -3.86
CA ALA A 65 -1.05 -9.52 -3.37
C ALA A 65 -1.85 -9.94 -2.14
N THR A 66 -1.57 -9.27 -1.01
CA THR A 66 -2.17 -9.63 0.27
C THR A 66 -2.97 -8.50 0.87
N ASP A 67 -4.07 -8.83 1.53
CA ASP A 67 -4.85 -7.88 2.30
C ASP A 67 -5.37 -8.54 3.59
N PHE A 68 -5.57 -7.75 4.64
CA PHE A 68 -6.10 -8.22 5.91
C PHE A 68 -7.60 -8.52 5.85
N SER A 69 -8.33 -7.88 4.92
CA SER A 69 -9.76 -8.05 4.69
C SER A 69 -10.04 -9.16 3.67
N PRO A 70 -10.73 -10.26 4.06
CA PRO A 70 -11.16 -11.29 3.13
C PRO A 70 -12.06 -10.75 2.01
N GLU A 71 -12.88 -9.73 2.31
CA GLU A 71 -13.79 -9.10 1.36
C GLU A 71 -13.01 -8.28 0.31
N MET A 72 -11.93 -7.58 0.70
CA MET A 72 -11.04 -6.90 -0.25
C MET A 72 -10.42 -7.91 -1.21
N VAL A 73 -9.87 -9.00 -0.68
CA VAL A 73 -9.30 -10.10 -1.49
C VAL A 73 -10.36 -10.70 -2.42
N THR A 74 -11.58 -10.89 -1.94
CA THR A 74 -12.69 -11.41 -2.75
C THR A 74 -13.03 -10.46 -3.91
N GLN A 75 -13.05 -9.13 -3.68
CA GLN A 75 -13.26 -8.15 -4.75
C GLN A 75 -12.07 -8.08 -5.71
N ALA A 76 -10.85 -8.18 -5.20
CA ALA A 76 -9.64 -8.20 -6.03
C ALA A 76 -9.63 -9.40 -7.01
N LYS A 77 -10.01 -10.58 -6.54
CA LYS A 77 -10.13 -11.80 -7.36
C LYS A 77 -11.16 -11.72 -8.49
N LYS A 78 -12.08 -10.75 -8.46
CA LYS A 78 -13.03 -10.50 -9.57
C LYS A 78 -12.42 -9.68 -10.71
N GLN A 79 -11.27 -9.04 -10.49
CA GLN A 79 -10.56 -8.29 -11.53
C GLN A 79 -9.89 -9.26 -12.51
N LEU A 80 -9.67 -8.79 -13.74
CA LEU A 80 -8.83 -9.53 -14.69
C LEU A 80 -7.40 -9.57 -14.18
N HIS A 81 -6.83 -10.78 -14.10
CA HIS A 81 -5.48 -10.99 -13.62
C HIS A 81 -4.78 -12.07 -14.46
N THR A 82 -3.46 -12.10 -14.35
CA THR A 82 -2.62 -13.07 -15.02
C THR A 82 -2.32 -14.26 -14.11
N SER A 83 -1.80 -15.36 -14.66
CA SER A 83 -1.30 -16.51 -13.86
C SER A 83 -0.13 -16.16 -12.92
N ARG A 84 0.43 -14.94 -13.06
CA ARG A 84 1.52 -14.41 -12.23
C ARG A 84 1.02 -13.71 -10.97
N LEU A 85 -0.28 -13.42 -10.87
CA LEU A 85 -0.91 -12.68 -9.78
C LEU A 85 -1.70 -13.60 -8.88
N HIS A 86 -1.32 -13.66 -7.61
CA HIS A 86 -1.97 -14.42 -6.56
C HIS A 86 -2.53 -13.48 -5.49
N PHE A 87 -3.74 -13.76 -5.02
CA PHE A 87 -4.37 -12.99 -3.95
C PHE A 87 -4.60 -13.88 -2.74
N SER A 88 -4.13 -13.44 -1.57
CA SER A 88 -4.32 -14.14 -0.29
C SER A 88 -4.69 -13.19 0.85
N VAL A 89 -5.30 -13.75 1.90
CA VAL A 89 -5.61 -13.00 3.12
C VAL A 89 -4.45 -13.16 4.09
N GLN A 90 -3.76 -12.05 4.42
CA GLN A 90 -2.60 -12.07 5.30
C GLN A 90 -2.59 -10.85 6.23
N ASP A 91 -2.01 -11.04 7.40
CA ASP A 91 -1.66 -9.96 8.31
C ASP A 91 -0.26 -9.45 7.98
N ALA A 92 -0.15 -8.19 7.58
CA ALA A 92 1.13 -7.56 7.24
C ALA A 92 2.12 -7.52 8.44
N THR A 93 1.63 -7.69 9.66
CA THR A 93 2.46 -7.70 10.88
C THR A 93 3.01 -9.09 11.23
N LYS A 94 2.57 -10.15 10.52
CA LYS A 94 3.00 -11.53 10.71
C LYS A 94 2.87 -12.31 9.41
N LEU A 95 3.85 -12.20 8.54
CA LEU A 95 3.83 -12.81 7.21
C LEU A 95 4.26 -14.29 7.25
N PRO A 96 3.56 -15.19 6.52
CA PRO A 96 3.89 -16.62 6.48
C PRO A 96 5.05 -16.94 5.53
N TYR A 97 5.78 -15.93 5.05
CA TYR A 97 6.89 -16.11 4.11
C TYR A 97 8.23 -16.19 4.85
N GLY A 98 9.17 -16.94 4.28
CA GLY A 98 10.54 -17.00 4.76
C GLY A 98 11.29 -15.66 4.63
N PRO A 99 12.43 -15.48 5.32
CA PRO A 99 13.28 -14.32 5.09
C PRO A 99 13.80 -14.31 3.64
N GLU A 100 14.10 -13.12 3.13
CA GLU A 100 14.73 -12.92 1.81
C GLU A 100 13.99 -13.61 0.64
N SER A 101 12.65 -13.63 0.69
CA SER A 101 11.80 -14.32 -0.30
C SER A 101 11.45 -13.45 -1.51
N PHE A 102 11.46 -12.11 -1.37
CA PHE A 102 10.96 -11.19 -2.39
C PHE A 102 12.00 -10.17 -2.82
N ASP A 103 12.00 -9.87 -4.12
CA ASP A 103 12.86 -8.84 -4.72
C ASP A 103 12.30 -7.42 -4.47
N ALA A 104 10.98 -7.32 -4.30
CA ALA A 104 10.33 -6.06 -3.94
C ALA A 104 9.13 -6.30 -3.02
N VAL A 105 8.88 -5.33 -2.12
CA VAL A 105 7.66 -5.23 -1.32
C VAL A 105 6.98 -3.90 -1.62
N VAL A 106 5.66 -3.93 -1.80
CA VAL A 106 4.82 -2.75 -2.03
C VAL A 106 3.86 -2.58 -0.86
N ILE A 107 3.81 -1.38 -0.26
CA ILE A 107 2.83 -1.00 0.77
C ILE A 107 2.22 0.33 0.35
N SER A 108 1.12 0.27 -0.41
CA SER A 108 0.51 1.47 -0.99
C SER A 108 -0.67 1.98 -0.18
N ASN A 109 -0.61 3.26 0.19
CA ASN A 109 -1.68 3.97 0.89
C ASN A 109 -2.20 3.28 2.17
N ALA A 110 -1.35 2.51 2.84
CA ALA A 110 -1.72 1.70 4.00
C ALA A 110 -0.98 2.10 5.29
N LEU A 111 0.30 2.47 5.24
CA LEU A 111 1.08 2.74 6.44
C LEU A 111 0.41 3.74 7.40
N HIS A 112 -0.23 4.79 6.89
CA HIS A 112 -0.87 5.83 7.70
C HIS A 112 -2.15 5.37 8.41
N ILE A 113 -2.74 4.26 7.96
CA ILE A 113 -3.95 3.65 8.52
C ILE A 113 -3.68 2.34 9.28
N MET A 114 -2.43 1.90 9.34
CA MET A 114 -2.04 0.74 10.14
C MET A 114 -1.85 1.16 11.60
N PRO A 115 -2.40 0.42 12.59
CA PRO A 115 -2.15 0.69 14.00
C PRO A 115 -0.69 0.48 14.41
N GLN A 116 0.01 -0.45 13.77
CA GLN A 116 1.38 -0.88 14.07
C GLN A 116 2.23 -0.96 12.79
N PRO A 117 2.46 0.17 12.08
CA PRO A 117 3.20 0.17 10.82
C PRO A 117 4.65 -0.28 10.97
N GLU A 118 5.24 -0.13 12.17
CA GLU A 118 6.60 -0.60 12.47
C GLU A 118 6.71 -2.12 12.36
N LYS A 119 5.68 -2.86 12.75
CA LYS A 119 5.67 -4.33 12.61
C LYS A 119 5.56 -4.75 11.14
N ALA A 120 4.69 -4.10 10.39
CA ALA A 120 4.56 -4.35 8.95
C ALA A 120 5.87 -4.03 8.20
N LEU A 121 6.56 -2.93 8.57
CA LEU A 121 7.85 -2.59 8.01
C LEU A 121 8.95 -3.58 8.42
N SER A 122 8.93 -4.08 9.67
CA SER A 122 9.87 -5.11 10.13
C SER A 122 9.69 -6.42 9.35
N GLU A 123 8.46 -6.85 9.12
CA GLU A 123 8.16 -8.02 8.29
C GLU A 123 8.55 -7.79 6.82
N ALA A 124 8.23 -6.61 6.26
CA ALA A 124 8.68 -6.24 4.92
C ALA A 124 10.20 -6.30 4.78
N TRP A 125 10.94 -5.81 5.78
CA TRP A 125 12.41 -5.90 5.81
C TRP A 125 12.89 -7.37 5.87
N ARG A 126 12.27 -8.18 6.71
CA ARG A 126 12.63 -9.60 6.88
C ARG A 126 12.46 -10.41 5.60
N VAL A 127 11.38 -10.16 4.87
CA VAL A 127 11.07 -10.93 3.65
C VAL A 127 11.73 -10.37 2.40
N LEU A 128 12.27 -9.14 2.42
CA LEU A 128 13.03 -8.57 1.33
C LEU A 128 14.40 -9.22 1.22
N LYS A 129 14.80 -9.55 -0.01
CA LYS A 129 16.17 -9.95 -0.33
C LYS A 129 17.14 -8.78 -0.11
N PRO A 130 18.42 -9.06 0.19
CA PRO A 130 19.46 -8.02 0.19
C PRO A 130 19.46 -7.24 -1.14
N GLY A 131 19.43 -5.92 -1.06
CA GLY A 131 19.31 -5.04 -2.24
C GLY A 131 17.92 -4.96 -2.86
N GLY A 132 16.91 -5.59 -2.27
CA GLY A 132 15.51 -5.49 -2.71
C GLY A 132 14.89 -4.11 -2.45
N PHE A 133 13.76 -3.84 -3.08
CA PHE A 133 13.08 -2.54 -3.03
C PHE A 133 11.85 -2.56 -2.13
N LEU A 134 11.70 -1.56 -1.28
CA LEU A 134 10.42 -1.20 -0.66
C LEU A 134 9.81 -0.02 -1.42
N PHE A 135 8.59 -0.19 -1.94
CA PHE A 135 7.76 0.88 -2.47
C PHE A 135 6.65 1.21 -1.47
N ALA A 136 6.70 2.41 -0.90
CA ALA A 136 5.78 2.83 0.15
C ALA A 136 5.06 4.14 -0.18
N PRO A 137 4.35 4.25 -1.33
CA PRO A 137 3.53 5.42 -1.59
C PRO A 137 2.47 5.55 -0.51
N THR A 138 2.38 6.73 0.11
CA THR A 138 1.43 6.95 1.20
C THR A 138 0.96 8.40 1.25
N PHE A 139 -0.22 8.62 1.80
CA PHE A 139 -0.72 9.96 2.00
C PHE A 139 0.13 10.69 3.05
N VAL A 140 0.57 11.91 2.70
CA VAL A 140 1.24 12.82 3.60
C VAL A 140 0.41 14.07 3.81
N TRP A 141 0.51 14.66 5.00
CA TRP A 141 -0.29 15.82 5.38
C TRP A 141 0.54 17.09 5.28
N GLY A 142 0.01 18.06 4.52
CA GLY A 142 0.51 19.43 4.56
C GLY A 142 -0.07 20.21 5.75
N ASN A 143 0.46 21.40 6.00
CA ASN A 143 0.02 22.30 7.09
C ASN A 143 -1.32 23.02 6.81
N GLY A 144 -2.19 22.49 5.96
CA GLY A 144 -3.44 23.11 5.55
C GLY A 144 -4.47 23.16 6.69
N ARG A 145 -5.05 24.34 6.95
CA ARG A 145 -6.07 24.57 8.01
C ARG A 145 -7.31 23.67 7.91
N TRP A 146 -7.64 23.18 6.71
CA TRP A 146 -8.82 22.35 6.44
C TRP A 146 -8.56 20.83 6.51
N ALA A 147 -7.28 20.40 6.63
CA ALA A 147 -6.94 18.99 6.71
C ALA A 147 -7.57 18.28 7.91
N GLY A 148 -7.59 18.99 9.07
CA GLY A 148 -8.20 18.46 10.30
C GLY A 148 -9.71 18.26 10.20
N PHE A 149 -10.43 19.20 9.60
CA PHE A 149 -11.89 19.12 9.43
C PHE A 149 -12.29 17.94 8.50
N ARG A 150 -11.58 17.77 7.39
CA ARG A 150 -11.83 16.66 6.46
C ARG A 150 -11.60 15.30 7.11
N LEU A 151 -10.54 15.16 7.91
CA LEU A 151 -10.26 13.94 8.66
C LEU A 151 -11.31 13.66 9.73
N TRP A 152 -11.82 14.71 10.39
CA TRP A 152 -12.90 14.58 11.35
C TRP A 152 -14.18 14.05 10.68
N VAL A 153 -14.56 14.60 9.52
CA VAL A 153 -15.70 14.10 8.72
C VAL A 153 -15.49 12.64 8.29
N MET A 154 -14.28 12.28 7.83
CA MET A 154 -13.96 10.89 7.47
C MET A 154 -14.02 9.96 8.69
N GLY A 155 -13.60 10.43 9.87
CA GLY A 155 -13.68 9.68 11.12
C GLY A 155 -15.11 9.30 11.52
N LEU A 156 -16.11 10.12 11.15
CA LEU A 156 -17.53 9.81 11.41
C LEU A 156 -18.01 8.55 10.65
N SER A 157 -17.36 8.20 9.54
CA SER A 157 -17.62 6.94 8.80
C SER A 157 -16.91 5.72 9.40
N GLY A 158 -16.10 5.89 10.46
CA GLY A 158 -15.29 4.83 11.06
C GLY A 158 -13.90 4.69 10.43
N PHE A 159 -13.51 5.57 9.49
CA PHE A 159 -12.17 5.58 8.92
C PHE A 159 -11.17 6.19 9.90
N HIS A 160 -10.15 5.42 10.32
CA HIS A 160 -9.13 5.87 11.26
C HIS A 160 -7.80 6.12 10.55
N VAL A 161 -7.23 7.30 10.78
CA VAL A 161 -5.85 7.62 10.41
C VAL A 161 -5.03 7.63 11.68
N TYR A 162 -4.17 6.63 11.85
CA TYR A 162 -3.33 6.48 13.04
C TYR A 162 -2.10 7.38 12.98
N HIS A 163 -1.55 7.58 11.78
CA HIS A 163 -0.30 8.31 11.60
C HIS A 163 -0.46 9.44 10.59
N ARG A 164 -0.13 10.66 11.02
CA ARG A 164 -0.20 11.89 10.20
C ARG A 164 1.21 12.40 9.95
N TRP A 165 1.88 11.78 9.01
CA TRP A 165 3.21 12.21 8.61
C TRP A 165 3.17 13.35 7.61
N THR A 166 4.12 14.29 7.73
CA THR A 166 4.58 15.09 6.59
C THR A 166 5.57 14.24 5.78
N ALA A 167 5.89 14.64 4.54
CA ALA A 167 6.86 13.92 3.72
C ALA A 167 8.21 13.74 4.45
N GLY A 168 8.74 14.80 5.08
CA GLY A 168 9.99 14.72 5.84
C GLY A 168 9.93 13.78 7.04
N LYS A 169 8.81 13.78 7.79
CA LYS A 169 8.62 12.85 8.93
C LYS A 169 8.53 11.40 8.47
N LEU A 170 7.86 11.14 7.34
CA LEU A 170 7.80 9.79 6.79
C LEU A 170 9.18 9.29 6.35
N MET A 171 9.95 10.12 5.64
CA MET A 171 11.31 9.76 5.23
C MET A 171 12.20 9.48 6.43
N ALA A 172 12.19 10.32 7.46
CA ALA A 172 12.92 10.08 8.71
C ALA A 172 12.48 8.76 9.36
N TYR A 173 11.18 8.53 9.46
CA TYR A 173 10.61 7.31 10.04
C TYR A 173 11.08 6.03 9.32
N LEU A 174 11.18 6.05 7.98
CA LEU A 174 11.70 4.93 7.18
C LEU A 174 13.22 4.76 7.36
N SER A 175 13.98 5.87 7.34
CA SER A 175 15.44 5.85 7.51
C SER A 175 15.88 5.31 8.87
N GLU A 176 15.16 5.65 9.95
CA GLU A 176 15.38 5.11 11.31
C GLU A 176 15.21 3.58 11.36
N ARG A 177 14.49 3.00 10.40
CA ARG A 177 14.24 1.55 10.25
C ARG A 177 15.11 0.88 9.22
N LYS A 178 16.32 1.43 8.98
CA LYS A 178 17.36 0.91 8.08
C LYS A 178 17.02 0.97 6.59
N TYR A 179 15.91 1.60 6.17
CA TYR A 179 15.63 1.81 4.76
C TYR A 179 16.42 2.99 4.22
N ALA A 180 17.24 2.77 3.19
CA ALA A 180 17.88 3.84 2.44
C ALA A 180 16.85 4.44 1.46
N ILE A 181 16.62 5.75 1.52
CA ILE A 181 15.71 6.44 0.61
C ILE A 181 16.43 6.68 -0.72
N LEU A 182 16.15 5.86 -1.72
CA LEU A 182 16.74 5.97 -3.05
C LEU A 182 16.00 6.98 -3.95
N HIS A 183 14.68 7.09 -3.77
CA HIS A 183 13.84 7.99 -4.55
C HIS A 183 12.63 8.44 -3.72
N HIS A 184 12.26 9.69 -3.84
CA HIS A 184 11.01 10.21 -3.33
C HIS A 184 10.41 11.22 -4.31
N GLN A 185 9.10 11.24 -4.40
CA GLN A 185 8.35 12.17 -5.24
C GLN A 185 7.03 12.53 -4.56
N LEU A 186 6.70 13.82 -4.53
CA LEU A 186 5.37 14.27 -4.14
C LEU A 186 4.43 14.21 -5.35
N LEU A 187 3.44 13.34 -5.27
CA LEU A 187 2.40 13.24 -6.28
C LEU A 187 1.27 14.20 -5.89
N GLY A 188 1.09 15.28 -6.68
CA GLY A 188 0.08 16.28 -6.39
C GLY A 188 -1.31 15.84 -6.84
N SER A 189 -2.30 15.90 -5.94
CA SER A 189 -3.70 16.00 -6.34
C SER A 189 -4.28 17.32 -5.83
N LYS A 190 -5.24 17.90 -6.58
CA LYS A 190 -5.95 19.11 -6.13
C LYS A 190 -6.67 18.94 -4.77
N TYR A 191 -6.82 17.69 -4.32
CA TYR A 191 -7.64 17.33 -3.15
C TYR A 191 -6.87 16.67 -2.00
N ALA A 192 -5.69 16.13 -2.24
CA ALA A 192 -4.78 15.65 -1.22
C ALA A 192 -3.36 15.60 -1.79
N PRO A 193 -2.37 16.23 -1.15
CA PRO A 193 -0.97 15.97 -1.47
C PRO A 193 -0.65 14.53 -1.05
N LEU A 194 -0.10 13.77 -1.98
CA LEU A 194 0.54 12.49 -1.71
C LEU A 194 2.03 12.70 -1.62
#